data_4b44a6a61f68344aaca3e98044fc5839
#
_entry.id   4b44a6a61f68344aaca3e98044fc5839
#
_cell.length_a   1.000
_cell.length_b   1.000
_cell.length_c   1.000
_cell.angle_alpha   90.00
_cell.angle_beta   90.00
_cell.angle_gamma   90.00
#
_symmetry.space_group_name_H-M   'P 1'
#
loop_
_entity.id
_entity.type
_entity.pdbx_description
1 polymer ?
#
loop_
_entity_poly.entity_id
_entity_poly.type
_entity_poly.pdbx_seq_one_letter_code
_entity_poly.pdbx_strand_id
1 'polypeptide(L)'
;MSRSSLAKNPSEVAAMFDHLAARYDITNDVLSFGLTHSWRRATAVAVAAKKGEMILDLAAGTGTSSLAFEKSGATVIPCDFSLGMLXEGNKKSPHLNFSAGDALSXPFADNTFDAVTISFGIRNVNNVDKALQEMLRVTKPTGRLVICEFSTPTMELFRKVYMEYLMKALPVIAQKTSSNPEAYIYLADSIRAWPKQKDFATQIGKSNWNEVKWKNLTGGIVALHRAEKRS
;
A
#
# COMPACT_ATOMS: atom_id res chain seq x y z
N MET A 1 9.24 15.26 23.71
CA MET A 1 8.26 14.82 22.72
C MET A 1 8.60 13.38 22.32
N SER A 2 7.63 12.49 22.45
CA SER A 2 7.83 11.05 22.19
C SER A 2 8.15 10.82 20.70
N ARG A 3 9.25 10.14 20.40
CA ARG A 3 9.50 9.59 19.07
C ARG A 3 8.31 8.68 18.73
N SER A 4 7.64 8.93 17.60
CA SER A 4 6.60 8.01 17.12
C SER A 4 7.19 6.60 17.12
N SER A 5 6.67 5.75 18.00
CA SER A 5 7.24 4.41 18.12
C SER A 5 6.87 3.60 16.88
N LEU A 6 7.84 2.83 16.36
CA LEU A 6 7.59 1.86 15.28
C LEU A 6 6.67 0.71 15.73
N ALA A 7 6.06 0.83 16.92
CA ALA A 7 5.11 -0.15 17.45
C ALA A 7 3.85 -0.32 16.58
N LYS A 8 3.63 0.59 15.62
CA LYS A 8 2.52 0.51 14.65
C LYS A 8 1.16 0.30 15.33
N ASN A 9 0.90 1.06 16.38
CA ASN A 9 -0.41 1.04 17.03
C ASN A 9 -1.47 1.43 15.99
N PRO A 10 -2.44 0.55 15.66
CA PRO A 10 -3.38 0.83 14.57
C PRO A 10 -4.15 2.13 14.73
N SER A 11 -4.57 2.46 15.96
CA SER A 11 -5.34 3.69 16.21
C SER A 11 -4.50 4.96 15.98
N GLU A 12 -3.20 4.92 16.33
CA GLU A 12 -2.30 6.06 16.09
C GLU A 12 -2.02 6.22 14.59
N VAL A 13 -1.82 5.12 13.89
CA VAL A 13 -1.62 5.11 12.44
C VAL A 13 -2.86 5.66 11.73
N ALA A 14 -4.06 5.19 12.10
CA ALA A 14 -5.32 5.68 11.54
C ALA A 14 -5.48 7.19 11.79
N ALA A 15 -5.29 7.64 13.03
CA ALA A 15 -5.41 9.07 13.37
C ALA A 15 -4.43 9.93 12.56
N MET A 16 -3.20 9.45 12.33
CA MET A 16 -2.22 10.14 11.50
C MET A 16 -2.74 10.32 10.06
N PHE A 17 -3.30 9.26 9.47
CA PHE A 17 -3.84 9.30 8.12
C PHE A 17 -5.13 10.11 8.04
N ASP A 18 -6.00 10.06 9.07
CA ASP A 18 -7.21 10.88 9.14
C ASP A 18 -6.87 12.38 9.03
N HIS A 19 -5.82 12.82 9.73
CA HIS A 19 -5.37 14.23 9.68
C HIS A 19 -4.77 14.61 8.31
N LEU A 20 -4.26 13.65 7.55
CA LEU A 20 -3.66 13.91 6.25
C LEU A 20 -4.66 13.80 5.09
N ALA A 21 -5.84 13.21 5.31
CA ALA A 21 -6.73 12.72 4.25
C ALA A 21 -7.04 13.75 3.16
N ALA A 22 -7.35 15.00 3.55
CA ALA A 22 -7.76 16.05 2.60
C ALA A 22 -6.67 16.43 1.58
N ARG A 23 -5.38 16.31 1.96
CA ARG A 23 -4.24 16.71 1.12
C ARG A 23 -3.32 15.54 0.75
N TYR A 24 -3.69 14.33 1.14
CA TYR A 24 -2.83 13.15 1.04
C TYR A 24 -2.30 12.90 -0.37
N ASP A 25 -3.21 12.90 -1.35
CA ASP A 25 -2.82 12.61 -2.74
C ASP A 25 -1.85 13.65 -3.29
N ILE A 26 -2.16 14.94 -3.08
CA ILE A 26 -1.33 16.06 -3.59
C ILE A 26 0.06 16.02 -2.95
N THR A 27 0.10 15.81 -1.63
CA THR A 27 1.38 15.78 -0.91
C THR A 27 2.26 14.62 -1.38
N ASN A 28 1.66 13.44 -1.57
CA ASN A 28 2.40 12.29 -2.07
C ASN A 28 2.91 12.51 -3.50
N ASP A 29 2.12 13.11 -4.36
CA ASP A 29 2.54 13.42 -5.73
C ASP A 29 3.73 14.40 -5.75
N VAL A 30 3.68 15.45 -4.93
CA VAL A 30 4.77 16.42 -4.83
C VAL A 30 6.04 15.75 -4.29
N LEU A 31 5.93 15.00 -3.18
CA LEU A 31 7.10 14.39 -2.51
C LEU A 31 7.71 13.24 -3.31
N SER A 32 6.92 12.61 -4.18
CA SER A 32 7.42 11.56 -5.08
C SER A 32 7.86 12.11 -6.43
N PHE A 33 7.85 13.42 -6.61
CA PHE A 33 8.12 14.06 -7.91
C PHE A 33 7.21 13.49 -9.03
N GLY A 34 5.93 13.19 -8.69
CA GLY A 34 4.96 12.64 -9.63
C GLY A 34 5.11 11.16 -9.96
N LEU A 35 6.09 10.48 -9.37
CA LEU A 35 6.35 9.06 -9.64
C LEU A 35 5.19 8.15 -9.23
N THR A 36 4.34 8.60 -8.29
CA THR A 36 3.16 7.83 -7.85
C THR A 36 2.27 7.43 -9.04
N HIS A 37 2.12 8.30 -10.04
CA HIS A 37 1.32 7.98 -11.23
C HIS A 37 1.89 6.78 -11.99
N SER A 38 3.23 6.73 -12.16
CA SER A 38 3.88 5.61 -12.85
C SER A 38 3.77 4.31 -12.04
N TRP A 39 3.87 4.40 -10.71
CA TRP A 39 3.74 3.24 -9.82
C TRP A 39 2.30 2.70 -9.81
N ARG A 40 1.29 3.60 -9.74
CA ARG A 40 -0.13 3.21 -9.84
C ARG A 40 -0.42 2.51 -11.17
N ARG A 41 0.11 3.06 -12.28
CA ARG A 41 -0.04 2.43 -13.60
C ARG A 41 0.60 1.04 -13.63
N ALA A 42 1.82 0.88 -13.09
CA ALA A 42 2.49 -0.40 -13.01
C ALA A 42 1.70 -1.40 -12.15
N THR A 43 1.12 -0.92 -11.04
CA THR A 43 0.26 -1.75 -10.17
C THR A 43 -0.98 -2.21 -10.93
N ALA A 44 -1.64 -1.31 -11.66
CA ALA A 44 -2.83 -1.67 -12.45
C ALA A 44 -2.50 -2.75 -13.49
N VAL A 45 -1.35 -2.62 -14.16
CA VAL A 45 -0.88 -3.64 -15.12
C VAL A 45 -0.63 -4.98 -14.40
N ALA A 46 -0.05 -4.96 -13.19
CA ALA A 46 0.25 -6.18 -12.43
C ALA A 46 -1.02 -6.84 -11.87
N VAL A 47 -2.00 -6.04 -11.44
CA VAL A 47 -3.32 -6.55 -11.02
C VAL A 47 -4.03 -7.18 -12.21
N ALA A 48 -3.89 -6.59 -13.40
CA ALA A 48 -4.50 -7.10 -14.65
C ALA A 48 -5.99 -7.40 -14.48
N ALA A 49 -6.71 -6.44 -13.87
CA ALA A 49 -8.14 -6.57 -13.61
C ALA A 49 -8.92 -6.76 -14.92
N LYS A 50 -9.95 -7.60 -14.89
CA LYS A 50 -10.77 -7.93 -16.07
C LYS A 50 -12.23 -7.60 -15.77
N LYS A 51 -12.99 -7.37 -16.84
CA LYS A 51 -14.43 -7.16 -16.76
C LYS A 51 -15.10 -8.33 -16.04
N GLY A 52 -15.92 -7.99 -15.05
CA GLY A 52 -16.66 -8.97 -14.24
C GLY A 52 -15.91 -9.53 -13.04
N GLU A 53 -14.61 -9.24 -12.90
CA GLU A 53 -13.86 -9.63 -11.70
C GLU A 53 -14.23 -8.73 -10.51
N MET A 54 -14.06 -9.25 -9.31
CA MET A 54 -14.19 -8.52 -8.05
C MET A 54 -12.80 -8.32 -7.45
N ILE A 55 -12.40 -7.06 -7.24
CA ILE A 55 -11.06 -6.68 -6.77
C ILE A 55 -11.17 -6.03 -5.39
N LEU A 56 -10.39 -6.49 -4.44
CA LEU A 56 -10.24 -5.82 -3.15
C LEU A 56 -8.98 -4.94 -3.19
N ASP A 57 -9.15 -3.64 -2.95
CA ASP A 57 -8.03 -2.70 -2.83
C ASP A 57 -7.91 -2.33 -1.34
N LEU A 58 -6.92 -2.92 -0.65
CA LEU A 58 -6.69 -2.72 0.79
C LEU A 58 -5.79 -1.51 1.03
N ALA A 59 -6.02 -0.83 2.16
CA ALA A 59 -5.38 0.43 2.48
C ALA A 59 -5.53 1.40 1.30
N ALA A 60 -6.74 1.44 0.76
CA ALA A 60 -7.08 2.17 -0.46
C ALA A 60 -7.03 3.69 -0.27
N GLY A 61 -7.05 4.16 0.97
CA GLY A 61 -7.09 5.58 1.28
C GLY A 61 -8.30 6.24 0.64
N THR A 62 -8.02 7.24 -0.19
CA THR A 62 -9.06 7.98 -0.93
C THR A 62 -9.56 7.25 -2.18
N GLY A 63 -9.11 6.02 -2.45
CA GLY A 63 -9.56 5.21 -3.59
C GLY A 63 -8.92 5.59 -4.93
N THR A 64 -7.88 6.42 -4.94
CA THR A 64 -7.26 6.88 -6.20
C THR A 64 -6.71 5.71 -7.04
N SER A 65 -6.16 4.67 -6.41
CA SER A 65 -5.69 3.46 -7.11
C SER A 65 -6.86 2.61 -7.62
N SER A 66 -7.93 2.54 -6.85
CA SER A 66 -9.14 1.76 -7.18
C SER A 66 -9.74 2.17 -8.53
N LEU A 67 -9.75 3.48 -8.82
CA LEU A 67 -10.25 4.01 -10.10
C LEU A 67 -9.50 3.43 -11.31
N ALA A 68 -8.22 3.09 -11.14
CA ALA A 68 -7.44 2.49 -12.24
C ALA A 68 -7.87 1.05 -12.52
N PHE A 69 -8.28 0.32 -11.49
CA PHE A 69 -8.76 -1.06 -11.65
C PHE A 69 -10.19 -1.09 -12.22
N GLU A 70 -11.04 -0.17 -11.76
CA GLU A 70 -12.43 -0.05 -12.21
C GLU A 70 -12.53 0.18 -13.74
N LYS A 71 -11.57 0.89 -14.33
CA LYS A 71 -11.53 1.16 -15.78
C LYS A 71 -11.53 -0.11 -16.63
N SER A 72 -11.17 -1.26 -16.07
CA SER A 72 -11.22 -2.56 -16.78
C SER A 72 -12.62 -3.15 -16.86
N GLY A 73 -13.60 -2.58 -16.13
CA GLY A 73 -14.94 -3.15 -15.96
C GLY A 73 -15.04 -4.11 -14.78
N ALA A 74 -14.04 -4.13 -13.92
CA ALA A 74 -14.08 -4.89 -12.66
C ALA A 74 -14.91 -4.14 -11.60
N THR A 75 -15.50 -4.88 -10.68
CA THR A 75 -16.07 -4.32 -9.47
C THR A 75 -14.96 -4.18 -8.44
N VAL A 76 -14.70 -2.95 -7.99
CA VAL A 76 -13.61 -2.69 -7.04
C VAL A 76 -14.20 -2.29 -5.69
N ILE A 77 -13.68 -2.90 -4.62
CA ILE A 77 -14.04 -2.56 -3.24
C ILE A 77 -12.82 -1.91 -2.59
N PRO A 78 -12.78 -0.56 -2.51
CA PRO A 78 -11.74 0.11 -1.72
C PRO A 78 -12.00 -0.13 -0.24
N CYS A 79 -11.00 -0.64 0.48
CA CYS A 79 -11.13 -0.95 1.91
C CYS A 79 -9.99 -0.28 2.66
N ASP A 80 -10.32 0.44 3.73
CA ASP A 80 -9.32 1.12 4.55
C ASP A 80 -9.71 1.09 6.02
N PHE A 81 -8.71 1.19 6.88
CA PHE A 81 -8.90 1.28 8.34
C PHE A 81 -9.21 2.72 8.77
N SER A 82 -8.74 3.73 8.03
CA SER A 82 -8.94 5.15 8.31
C SER A 82 -10.31 5.62 7.80
N LEU A 83 -11.20 5.95 8.73
CA LEU A 83 -12.53 6.47 8.36
C LEU A 83 -12.44 7.84 7.70
N GLY A 84 -11.46 8.66 8.07
CA GLY A 84 -11.21 9.95 7.43
C GLY A 84 -10.83 9.82 5.97
N MET A 85 -10.00 8.82 5.62
CA MET A 85 -9.65 8.52 4.23
C MET A 85 -10.87 8.05 3.44
N LEU A 86 -11.67 7.17 4.01
CA LEU A 86 -12.90 6.69 3.35
C LEU A 86 -13.90 7.83 3.11
N UNK A 87 -13.91 8.68 3.95
CA UNK A 87 -14.68 9.72 3.79
C UNK A 87 -14.35 10.60 2.72
N GLU A 88 -13.19 10.98 2.68
CA GLU A 88 -12.70 11.80 1.57
C GLU A 88 -12.82 11.08 0.22
N GLY A 89 -12.53 9.79 0.21
CA GLY A 89 -12.70 8.97 -0.99
C GLY A 89 -14.12 8.95 -1.51
N ASN A 90 -15.06 8.75 -0.63
CA ASN A 90 -16.48 8.71 -1.00
C ASN A 90 -16.98 10.07 -1.55
N LYS A 91 -16.46 11.18 -1.03
CA LYS A 91 -16.77 12.52 -1.60
C LYS A 91 -16.27 12.65 -3.04
N LYS A 92 -15.06 12.13 -3.32
CA LYS A 92 -14.43 12.22 -4.64
C LYS A 92 -15.01 11.22 -5.64
N SER A 93 -15.39 10.05 -5.18
CA SER A 93 -15.81 8.91 -6.03
C SER A 93 -16.99 8.17 -5.38
N PRO A 94 -18.18 8.80 -5.29
CA PRO A 94 -19.32 8.23 -4.58
C PRO A 94 -19.91 6.97 -5.23
N HIS A 95 -19.47 6.64 -6.44
CA HIS A 95 -19.90 5.42 -7.15
C HIS A 95 -19.10 4.18 -6.70
N LEU A 96 -17.95 4.35 -6.03
CA LEU A 96 -17.17 3.24 -5.48
C LEU A 96 -17.76 2.78 -4.15
N ASN A 97 -17.78 1.47 -3.93
CA ASN A 97 -18.32 0.86 -2.71
C ASN A 97 -17.24 0.78 -1.62
N PHE A 98 -16.97 1.92 -0.98
CA PHE A 98 -15.97 1.98 0.10
C PHE A 98 -16.40 1.14 1.30
N SER A 99 -15.46 0.40 1.88
CA SER A 99 -15.66 -0.45 3.05
C SER A 99 -14.65 -0.09 4.14
N ALA A 100 -15.11 0.01 5.38
CA ALA A 100 -14.20 0.11 6.52
C ALA A 100 -13.75 -1.30 6.91
N GLY A 101 -12.44 -1.49 7.10
CA GLY A 101 -11.93 -2.82 7.47
C GLY A 101 -10.48 -2.81 7.90
N ASP A 102 -10.18 -3.78 8.79
CA ASP A 102 -8.83 -4.03 9.25
C ASP A 102 -8.20 -5.13 8.38
N ALA A 103 -6.99 -4.89 7.88
CA ALA A 103 -6.25 -5.88 7.10
C ALA A 103 -5.98 -7.19 7.88
N LEU A 104 -6.07 -7.13 9.21
CA LEU A 104 -5.93 -8.31 10.07
C LEU A 104 -7.23 -9.11 10.26
N SER A 105 -8.38 -8.57 9.78
CA SER A 105 -9.71 -9.20 9.87
C SER A 105 -10.67 -8.57 8.86
N UNK A 106 -10.55 -8.65 7.32
CA UNK A 106 -11.05 -8.20 6.46
C UNK A 106 -12.25 -8.45 6.53
N PRO A 107 -13.50 -7.74 6.63
CA PRO A 107 -14.91 -7.99 6.82
C PRO A 107 -15.61 -8.63 5.58
N PHE A 108 -14.96 -9.58 5.00
CA PHE A 108 -15.43 -10.26 3.79
C PHE A 108 -15.39 -11.77 3.96
N ALA A 109 -16.27 -12.46 3.27
CA ALA A 109 -16.31 -13.93 3.24
C ALA A 109 -15.06 -14.51 2.56
N ASP A 110 -14.80 -15.78 2.83
CA ASP A 110 -13.73 -16.54 2.17
C ASP A 110 -13.98 -16.57 0.66
N ASN A 111 -12.92 -16.58 -0.12
CA ASN A 111 -12.98 -16.81 -1.57
C ASN A 111 -13.92 -15.84 -2.30
N THR A 112 -13.88 -14.56 -1.93
CA THR A 112 -14.75 -13.52 -2.50
C THR A 112 -14.12 -12.83 -3.71
N PHE A 113 -12.81 -12.57 -3.68
CA PHE A 113 -12.16 -11.68 -4.65
C PHE A 113 -11.28 -12.44 -5.65
N ASP A 114 -11.33 -12.00 -6.90
CA ASP A 114 -10.46 -12.51 -7.97
C ASP A 114 -9.03 -11.98 -7.85
N ALA A 115 -8.90 -10.78 -7.26
CA ALA A 115 -7.59 -10.23 -6.90
C ALA A 115 -7.69 -9.40 -5.62
N VAL A 116 -6.62 -9.42 -4.84
CA VAL A 116 -6.43 -8.53 -3.69
C VAL A 116 -5.17 -7.72 -3.94
N THR A 117 -5.24 -6.41 -3.71
CA THR A 117 -4.08 -5.53 -3.86
C THR A 117 -3.93 -4.64 -2.63
N ILE A 118 -2.71 -4.25 -2.33
CA ILE A 118 -2.41 -3.26 -1.31
C ILE A 118 -1.24 -2.40 -1.79
N SER A 119 -1.41 -1.07 -1.76
CA SER A 119 -0.40 -0.13 -2.24
C SER A 119 0.01 0.82 -1.12
N PHE A 120 1.31 0.79 -0.75
CA PHE A 120 1.92 1.68 0.24
C PHE A 120 1.29 1.62 1.63
N GLY A 121 0.59 0.50 1.93
CA GLY A 121 -0.13 0.30 3.18
C GLY A 121 0.45 -0.80 4.07
N ILE A 122 1.00 -1.86 3.47
CA ILE A 122 1.34 -3.07 4.21
C ILE A 122 2.48 -2.86 5.24
N ARG A 123 3.40 -1.93 4.98
CA ARG A 123 4.47 -1.63 5.95
C ARG A 123 3.93 -1.03 7.26
N ASN A 124 2.71 -0.49 7.23
CA ASN A 124 2.05 0.11 8.41
C ASN A 124 1.26 -0.92 9.24
N VAL A 125 1.10 -2.13 8.71
CA VAL A 125 0.37 -3.19 9.40
C VAL A 125 1.26 -3.80 10.49
N ASN A 126 0.74 -3.95 11.70
CA ASN A 126 1.53 -4.45 12.85
C ASN A 126 1.82 -5.95 12.77
N ASN A 127 1.00 -6.72 12.05
CA ASN A 127 1.20 -8.17 11.85
C ASN A 127 1.03 -8.51 10.36
N VAL A 128 2.13 -8.41 9.61
CA VAL A 128 2.14 -8.62 8.16
C VAL A 128 1.75 -10.06 7.81
N ASP A 129 2.20 -11.04 8.59
CA ASP A 129 1.89 -12.46 8.31
C ASP A 129 0.38 -12.72 8.41
N LYS A 130 -0.26 -12.18 9.46
CA LYS A 130 -1.70 -12.31 9.62
C LYS A 130 -2.46 -11.60 8.49
N ALA A 131 -2.01 -10.41 8.08
CA ALA A 131 -2.61 -9.70 6.95
C ALA A 131 -2.50 -10.51 5.66
N LEU A 132 -1.32 -11.09 5.38
CA LEU A 132 -1.13 -11.95 4.20
C LEU A 132 -2.05 -13.17 4.23
N GLN A 133 -2.29 -13.76 5.41
CA GLN A 133 -3.22 -14.88 5.58
C GLN A 133 -4.68 -14.44 5.36
N GLU A 134 -5.07 -13.27 5.84
CA GLU A 134 -6.42 -12.72 5.63
C GLU A 134 -6.64 -12.39 4.14
N MET A 135 -5.65 -11.79 3.48
CA MET A 135 -5.69 -11.57 2.03
C MET A 135 -5.87 -12.91 1.30
N LEU A 136 -5.14 -13.97 1.73
CA LEU A 136 -5.28 -15.30 1.14
C LEU A 136 -6.67 -15.87 1.37
N ARG A 137 -7.22 -15.72 2.59
CA ARG A 137 -8.54 -16.23 2.94
C ARG A 137 -9.63 -15.67 2.00
N VAL A 138 -9.63 -14.35 1.81
CA VAL A 138 -10.68 -13.69 1.01
C VAL A 138 -10.46 -13.80 -0.50
N THR A 139 -9.30 -14.25 -0.95
CA THR A 139 -9.00 -14.46 -2.37
C THR A 139 -9.56 -15.80 -2.83
N LYS A 140 -10.18 -15.86 -4.01
CA LYS A 140 -10.66 -17.09 -4.64
C LYS A 140 -9.50 -18.02 -4.99
N PRO A 141 -9.73 -19.34 -5.09
CA PRO A 141 -8.75 -20.24 -5.73
C PRO A 141 -8.35 -19.70 -7.11
N THR A 142 -7.08 -19.78 -7.46
CA THR A 142 -6.44 -19.19 -8.65
C THR A 142 -6.47 -17.67 -8.72
N GLY A 143 -7.00 -17.01 -7.69
CA GLY A 143 -6.95 -15.56 -7.57
C GLY A 143 -5.52 -15.07 -7.28
N ARG A 144 -5.33 -13.77 -7.34
CA ARG A 144 -3.99 -13.19 -7.28
C ARG A 144 -3.86 -12.08 -6.22
N LEU A 145 -2.65 -11.96 -5.69
CA LEU A 145 -2.21 -10.90 -4.80
C LEU A 145 -1.26 -9.98 -5.56
N VAL A 146 -1.43 -8.67 -5.39
CA VAL A 146 -0.44 -7.69 -5.88
C VAL A 146 -0.15 -6.69 -4.77
N ILE A 147 1.12 -6.57 -4.40
CA ILE A 147 1.57 -5.63 -3.36
C ILE A 147 2.55 -4.63 -3.99
N CYS A 148 2.21 -3.35 -3.91
CA CYS A 148 3.09 -2.26 -4.31
C CYS A 148 3.59 -1.55 -3.05
N GLU A 149 4.90 -1.62 -2.76
CA GLU A 149 5.42 -1.04 -1.51
C GLU A 149 6.83 -0.49 -1.70
N PHE A 150 7.19 0.49 -0.88
CA PHE A 150 8.56 0.97 -0.80
C PHE A 150 9.51 -0.19 -0.52
N SER A 151 10.74 -0.05 -1.01
CA SER A 151 11.73 -1.11 -0.88
C SER A 151 13.14 -0.49 -0.88
N THR A 152 14.15 -1.35 -1.02
CA THR A 152 15.55 -0.92 -0.95
C THR A 152 16.13 -0.85 -2.36
N PRO A 153 16.63 0.32 -2.82
CA PRO A 153 17.29 0.41 -4.13
C PRO A 153 18.40 -0.62 -4.29
N THR A 154 18.47 -1.21 -5.48
CA THR A 154 19.38 -2.33 -5.75
C THR A 154 20.81 -1.90 -6.02
N MET A 155 21.00 -0.71 -6.61
CA MET A 155 22.35 -0.15 -6.86
C MET A 155 22.88 0.53 -5.62
N GLU A 156 24.06 0.15 -5.14
CA GLU A 156 24.61 0.61 -3.85
C GLU A 156 24.76 2.14 -3.78
N LEU A 157 25.32 2.76 -4.80
CA LEU A 157 25.49 4.21 -4.79
C LEU A 157 24.13 4.93 -4.75
N PHE A 158 23.18 4.50 -5.55
CA PHE A 158 21.83 5.05 -5.57
C PHE A 158 21.13 4.85 -4.21
N ARG A 159 21.31 3.68 -3.61
CA ARG A 159 20.76 3.38 -2.27
C ARG A 159 21.31 4.34 -1.21
N LYS A 160 22.62 4.61 -1.22
CA LYS A 160 23.24 5.55 -0.26
C LYS A 160 22.63 6.95 -0.41
N VAL A 161 22.53 7.46 -1.63
CA VAL A 161 21.95 8.79 -1.93
C VAL A 161 20.47 8.82 -1.50
N TYR A 162 19.70 7.80 -1.85
CA TYR A 162 18.27 7.73 -1.53
C TYR A 162 18.04 7.68 -0.01
N MET A 163 18.80 6.86 0.70
CA MET A 163 18.68 6.76 2.16
C MET A 163 19.09 8.07 2.85
N GLU A 164 20.12 8.75 2.31
CA GLU A 164 20.51 10.06 2.82
C GLU A 164 19.41 11.10 2.60
N TYR A 165 18.77 11.08 1.44
CA TYR A 165 17.59 11.92 1.15
C TYR A 165 16.46 11.64 2.16
N LEU A 166 16.09 10.37 2.34
CA LEU A 166 14.99 9.99 3.26
C LEU A 166 15.27 10.40 4.70
N MET A 167 16.52 10.18 5.18
CA MET A 167 16.81 10.35 6.61
C MET A 167 17.19 11.78 6.97
N LYS A 168 17.72 12.57 6.02
CA LYS A 168 18.21 13.92 6.30
C LYS A 168 17.39 15.01 5.61
N ALA A 169 17.15 14.88 4.31
CA ALA A 169 16.50 15.95 3.53
C ALA A 169 14.98 15.97 3.71
N LEU A 170 14.34 14.80 3.61
CA LEU A 170 12.88 14.71 3.67
C LEU A 170 12.29 15.26 4.99
N PRO A 171 12.82 14.94 6.18
CA PRO A 171 12.31 15.53 7.42
C PRO A 171 12.43 17.08 7.47
N VAL A 172 13.54 17.62 6.96
CA VAL A 172 13.74 19.08 6.91
C VAL A 172 12.75 19.74 5.94
N ILE A 173 12.55 19.15 4.77
CA ILE A 173 11.56 19.64 3.80
C ILE A 173 10.16 19.58 4.42
N ALA A 174 9.83 18.46 5.04
CA ALA A 174 8.51 18.25 5.66
C ALA A 174 8.23 19.27 6.79
N GLN A 175 9.25 19.63 7.59
CA GLN A 175 9.10 20.64 8.64
C GLN A 175 8.70 22.01 8.06
N LYS A 176 9.13 22.32 6.84
CA LYS A 176 8.86 23.62 6.20
C LYS A 176 7.58 23.63 5.35
N THR A 177 7.15 22.47 4.87
CA THR A 177 6.08 22.38 3.85
C THR A 177 4.84 21.62 4.30
N SER A 178 4.94 20.83 5.37
CA SER A 178 3.85 19.94 5.79
C SER A 178 3.20 20.42 7.08
N SER A 179 1.89 20.23 7.18
CA SER A 179 1.13 20.43 8.41
C SER A 179 1.40 19.32 9.44
N ASN A 180 2.02 18.21 9.02
CA ASN A 180 2.36 17.09 9.91
C ASN A 180 3.75 16.52 9.58
N PRO A 181 4.83 17.17 10.01
CA PRO A 181 6.20 16.69 9.73
C PRO A 181 6.50 15.31 10.33
N GLU A 182 5.87 14.96 11.46
CA GLU A 182 6.10 13.66 12.11
C GLU A 182 5.71 12.48 11.22
N ALA A 183 4.69 12.64 10.38
CA ALA A 183 4.28 11.61 9.43
C ALA A 183 5.41 11.27 8.43
N TYR A 184 6.25 12.24 8.07
CA TYR A 184 7.36 12.01 7.13
C TYR A 184 8.58 11.41 7.80
N ILE A 185 8.79 11.71 9.08
CA ILE A 185 9.80 10.99 9.89
C ILE A 185 9.40 9.53 10.01
N TYR A 186 8.13 9.29 10.35
CA TYR A 186 7.57 7.92 10.40
C TYR A 186 7.73 7.20 9.05
N LEU A 187 7.42 7.89 7.95
CA LEU A 187 7.58 7.35 6.58
C LEU A 187 9.04 6.90 6.35
N ALA A 188 10.01 7.76 6.64
CA ALA A 188 11.43 7.45 6.44
C ALA A 188 11.87 6.24 7.29
N ASP A 189 11.48 6.23 8.57
CA ASP A 189 11.83 5.13 9.49
C ASP A 189 11.14 3.82 9.08
N SER A 190 9.87 3.87 8.67
CA SER A 190 9.14 2.67 8.24
C SER A 190 9.72 2.07 6.96
N ILE A 191 10.16 2.92 6.01
CA ILE A 191 10.84 2.46 4.78
C ILE A 191 12.18 1.80 5.15
N ARG A 192 12.96 2.43 6.03
CA ARG A 192 14.27 1.90 6.46
C ARG A 192 14.13 0.51 7.13
N ALA A 193 13.07 0.33 7.92
CA ALA A 193 12.82 -0.91 8.66
C ALA A 193 12.18 -2.01 7.79
N TRP A 194 11.71 -1.69 6.58
CA TRP A 194 10.98 -2.62 5.72
C TRP A 194 11.94 -3.62 5.05
N PRO A 195 11.54 -4.90 4.93
CA PRO A 195 12.41 -5.93 4.34
C PRO A 195 12.74 -5.65 2.87
N LYS A 196 13.86 -6.19 2.42
CA LYS A 196 14.26 -6.17 1.01
C LYS A 196 13.31 -7.04 0.18
N GLN A 197 13.30 -6.82 -1.13
CA GLN A 197 12.41 -7.48 -2.07
C GLN A 197 12.37 -9.01 -1.91
N LYS A 198 13.55 -9.65 -1.87
CA LYS A 198 13.66 -11.11 -1.77
C LYS A 198 13.14 -11.63 -0.42
N ASP A 199 13.47 -10.91 0.65
CA ASP A 199 13.06 -11.30 2.01
C ASP A 199 11.53 -11.21 2.14
N PHE A 200 10.94 -10.14 1.59
CA PHE A 200 9.49 -9.97 1.58
C PHE A 200 8.81 -11.01 0.68
N ALA A 201 9.39 -11.32 -0.49
CA ALA A 201 8.87 -12.40 -1.35
C ALA A 201 8.88 -13.75 -0.61
N THR A 202 9.93 -14.01 0.18
CA THR A 202 10.00 -15.23 1.01
C THR A 202 8.89 -15.23 2.08
N GLN A 203 8.62 -14.08 2.71
CA GLN A 203 7.54 -13.93 3.70
C GLN A 203 6.17 -14.20 3.06
N ILE A 204 5.92 -13.65 1.87
CA ILE A 204 4.67 -13.92 1.12
C ILE A 204 4.51 -15.42 0.87
N GLY A 205 5.57 -16.10 0.41
CA GLY A 205 5.53 -17.55 0.17
C GLY A 205 5.27 -18.36 1.43
N LYS A 206 5.85 -17.95 2.57
CA LYS A 206 5.60 -18.62 3.87
C LYS A 206 4.14 -18.47 4.34
N SER A 207 3.42 -17.48 3.83
CA SER A 207 1.99 -17.27 4.11
C SER A 207 1.08 -18.03 3.14
N ASN A 208 1.60 -19.08 2.49
CA ASN A 208 0.90 -20.00 1.57
C ASN A 208 0.49 -19.38 0.23
N TRP A 209 1.09 -18.26 -0.14
CA TRP A 209 0.98 -17.73 -1.49
C TRP A 209 2.00 -18.44 -2.42
N ASN A 210 1.63 -18.68 -3.67
CA ASN A 210 2.43 -19.41 -4.65
C ASN A 210 2.88 -18.49 -5.78
N GLU A 211 3.85 -18.95 -6.58
CA GLU A 211 4.37 -18.23 -7.76
C GLU A 211 4.78 -16.80 -7.44
N VAL A 212 5.40 -16.60 -6.27
CA VAL A 212 5.80 -15.26 -5.82
C VAL A 212 6.90 -14.70 -6.70
N LYS A 213 6.62 -13.58 -7.37
CA LYS A 213 7.55 -12.87 -8.24
C LYS A 213 7.54 -11.40 -7.87
N TRP A 214 8.64 -10.69 -8.17
CA TRP A 214 8.67 -9.25 -7.94
C TRP A 214 9.35 -8.51 -9.08
N LYS A 215 9.01 -7.21 -9.20
CA LYS A 215 9.58 -6.29 -10.18
C LYS A 215 9.95 -5.00 -9.46
N ASN A 216 11.18 -4.53 -9.67
CA ASN A 216 11.63 -3.26 -9.15
C ASN A 216 11.11 -2.10 -10.00
N LEU A 217 10.65 -1.05 -9.37
CA LEU A 217 10.29 0.21 -10.00
C LEU A 217 11.25 1.29 -9.50
N THR A 218 11.59 2.24 -10.36
CA THR A 218 12.46 3.38 -10.02
C THR A 218 13.73 2.92 -9.29
N GLY A 219 14.49 2.01 -9.93
CA GLY A 219 15.75 1.53 -9.35
C GLY A 219 15.62 0.73 -8.06
N GLY A 220 14.40 0.32 -7.70
CA GLY A 220 14.13 -0.44 -6.48
C GLY A 220 13.64 0.39 -5.30
N ILE A 221 13.37 1.70 -5.50
CA ILE A 221 12.69 2.53 -4.48
C ILE A 221 11.34 1.91 -4.12
N VAL A 222 10.66 1.35 -5.12
CA VAL A 222 9.39 0.65 -4.97
C VAL A 222 9.54 -0.74 -5.59
N ALA A 223 8.88 -1.72 -5.02
CA ALA A 223 8.78 -3.06 -5.59
C ALA A 223 7.32 -3.48 -5.70
N LEU A 224 6.98 -4.11 -6.82
CA LEU A 224 5.73 -4.82 -7.02
C LEU A 224 5.98 -6.29 -6.76
N HIS A 225 5.24 -6.88 -5.83
CA HIS A 225 5.20 -8.33 -5.62
C HIS A 225 3.87 -8.85 -6.13
N ARG A 226 3.91 -9.97 -6.86
CA ARG A 226 2.72 -10.66 -7.34
C ARG A 226 2.80 -12.13 -6.97
N ALA A 227 1.68 -12.67 -6.51
CA ALA A 227 1.59 -14.06 -6.12
C ALA A 227 0.20 -14.60 -6.48
N GLU A 228 0.01 -15.92 -6.41
CA GLU A 228 -1.25 -16.57 -6.77
C GLU A 228 -1.68 -17.52 -5.63
N LYS A 229 -2.98 -17.61 -5.41
CA LYS A 229 -3.56 -18.61 -4.50
C LYS A 229 -3.69 -19.94 -5.25
N ARG A 230 -3.31 -21.05 -4.61
CA ARG A 230 -3.52 -22.39 -5.18
C ARG A 230 -5.02 -22.65 -5.40
N SER A 231 -5.25 -23.55 -6.37
CA SER A 231 -6.57 -24.14 -6.61
C SER A 231 -7.04 -24.96 -5.43
#